data_78167fdad35eed957202d79637e77c70
#
_entry.id   78167fdad35eed957202d79637e77c70
#
_cell.length_a   1.000
_cell.length_b   1.000
_cell.length_c   1.000
_cell.angle_alpha   90.00
_cell.angle_beta   90.00
_cell.angle_gamma   90.00
#
_symmetry.space_group_name_H-M   'P 1'
#
loop_
_entity.id
_entity.type
_entity.pdbx_description
1 polymer ?
#
loop_
_entity_poly.entity_id
_entity_poly.type
_entity_poly.pdbx_seq_one_letter_code
_entity_poly.pdbx_strand_id
1 'polypeptide(L)'
;DVGAPVFYRRIPVGQVTDYVLDPEGTGVSMRVFVNAPYDQYVGKNTRWWHASGVDVRLDSSGFKVNTQSLAALLVGGIAFETPGGRKPEAVAAAGTHFLLAEDQASALREPDGEAITSVFYFDQSLRGLSPGAPIDFRGIVLGEVRSVGVEFDPARKTFRMPVTVDLYPARLGKRFQQALAADPDHAGPAVLERMVSRGLRGQLRTGNLLTGQLYIALDFFPESPSVKLDLA
;
A
#
# COMPACT_ATOMS: atom_id res chain seq x y z
N ASP A 1 -16.48 17.97 -1.01
CA ASP A 1 -17.65 18.86 -1.13
C ASP A 1 -18.04 18.99 -2.61
N VAL A 2 -19.35 19.19 -2.89
CA VAL A 2 -19.84 19.57 -4.21
C VAL A 2 -19.19 20.89 -4.61
N GLY A 3 -18.73 20.98 -5.87
CA GLY A 3 -17.97 22.12 -6.37
C GLY A 3 -16.46 22.04 -6.11
N ALA A 4 -15.98 21.05 -5.37
CA ALA A 4 -14.53 20.83 -5.18
C ALA A 4 -13.86 20.59 -6.54
N PRO A 5 -12.69 21.22 -6.82
CA PRO A 5 -12.04 21.14 -8.13
C PRO A 5 -11.48 19.75 -8.41
N VAL A 6 -11.51 19.37 -9.68
CA VAL A 6 -10.83 18.21 -10.23
C VAL A 6 -9.59 18.68 -10.97
N PHE A 7 -8.43 18.13 -10.65
CA PHE A 7 -7.15 18.52 -11.20
C PHE A 7 -6.56 17.45 -12.13
N TYR A 8 -5.98 17.91 -13.22
CA TYR A 8 -5.07 17.13 -14.06
C TYR A 8 -3.75 17.89 -14.17
N ARG A 9 -2.65 17.29 -13.73
CA ARG A 9 -1.32 17.95 -13.72
C ARG A 9 -1.35 19.34 -13.08
N ARG A 10 -2.04 19.50 -11.96
CA ARG A 10 -2.21 20.77 -11.21
C ARG A 10 -3.07 21.83 -11.90
N ILE A 11 -3.69 21.53 -13.04
CA ILE A 11 -4.61 22.41 -13.73
C ILE A 11 -6.03 22.02 -13.33
N PRO A 12 -6.90 22.95 -12.89
CA PRO A 12 -8.29 22.64 -12.63
C PRO A 12 -9.01 22.36 -13.95
N VAL A 13 -9.53 21.16 -14.10
CA VAL A 13 -10.13 20.65 -15.34
C VAL A 13 -11.58 20.21 -15.18
N GLY A 14 -12.13 20.33 -13.98
CA GLY A 14 -13.48 19.89 -13.68
C GLY A 14 -13.85 20.13 -12.23
N GLN A 15 -14.94 19.52 -11.79
CA GLN A 15 -15.45 19.63 -10.43
C GLN A 15 -16.18 18.40 -9.97
N VAL A 16 -16.29 18.22 -8.65
CA VAL A 16 -17.20 17.27 -8.02
C VAL A 16 -18.63 17.80 -8.15
N THR A 17 -19.53 17.01 -8.70
CA THR A 17 -20.93 17.42 -8.95
C THR A 17 -21.89 16.84 -7.94
N ASP A 18 -21.55 15.71 -7.32
CA ASP A 18 -22.43 15.02 -6.40
C ASP A 18 -21.65 14.03 -5.53
N TYR A 19 -22.20 13.67 -4.37
CA TYR A 19 -21.71 12.55 -3.56
C TYR A 19 -22.87 11.87 -2.83
N VAL A 20 -22.78 10.58 -2.69
CA VAL A 20 -23.78 9.75 -2.03
C VAL A 20 -23.09 8.80 -1.06
N LEU A 21 -23.60 8.70 0.14
CA LEU A 21 -23.19 7.67 1.09
C LEU A 21 -23.73 6.33 0.61
N ASP A 22 -22.90 5.29 0.61
CA ASP A 22 -23.34 3.94 0.29
C ASP A 22 -24.40 3.48 1.28
N PRO A 23 -25.42 2.71 0.84
CA PRO A 23 -26.55 2.30 1.70
C PRO A 23 -26.12 1.57 2.98
N GLU A 24 -24.98 0.88 2.94
CA GLU A 24 -24.42 0.16 4.09
C GLU A 24 -23.51 1.03 4.96
N GLY A 25 -23.30 2.30 4.59
CA GLY A 25 -22.46 3.23 5.33
C GLY A 25 -20.95 2.92 5.25
N THR A 26 -20.54 2.01 4.35
CA THR A 26 -19.15 1.54 4.22
C THR A 26 -18.28 2.44 3.37
N GLY A 27 -18.88 3.32 2.56
CA GLY A 27 -18.16 4.18 1.63
C GLY A 27 -18.97 5.37 1.15
N VAL A 28 -18.31 6.24 0.40
CA VAL A 28 -18.91 7.40 -0.26
C VAL A 28 -18.60 7.34 -1.76
N SER A 29 -19.64 7.35 -2.56
CA SER A 29 -19.53 7.46 -4.01
C SER A 29 -19.61 8.91 -4.44
N MET A 30 -18.59 9.38 -5.18
CA MET A 30 -18.54 10.76 -5.68
C MET A 30 -18.70 10.79 -7.20
N ARG A 31 -19.49 11.72 -7.69
CA ARG A 31 -19.62 12.00 -9.12
C ARG A 31 -18.77 13.19 -9.49
N VAL A 32 -17.91 13.00 -10.47
CA VAL A 32 -17.02 14.05 -10.98
C VAL A 32 -17.35 14.38 -12.42
N PHE A 33 -17.21 15.64 -12.77
CA PHE A 33 -17.34 16.14 -14.15
C PHE A 33 -15.98 16.69 -14.59
N VAL A 34 -15.49 16.23 -15.74
CA VAL A 34 -14.24 16.69 -16.34
C VAL A 34 -14.59 17.43 -17.64
N ASN A 35 -14.15 18.69 -17.76
CA ASN A 35 -14.43 19.55 -18.90
C ASN A 35 -13.66 19.08 -20.15
N ALA A 36 -14.26 19.22 -21.31
CA ALA A 36 -13.52 19.13 -22.58
C ALA A 36 -12.48 20.28 -22.70
N PRO A 37 -11.32 20.02 -23.27
CA PRO A 37 -10.87 18.77 -23.91
C PRO A 37 -10.16 17.78 -22.96
N TYR A 38 -10.23 17.98 -21.64
CA TYR A 38 -9.45 17.21 -20.66
C TYR A 38 -10.05 15.83 -20.38
N ASP A 39 -11.33 15.61 -20.68
CA ASP A 39 -12.01 14.32 -20.62
C ASP A 39 -11.29 13.22 -21.42
N GLN A 40 -10.62 13.60 -22.52
CA GLN A 40 -9.81 12.68 -23.32
C GLN A 40 -8.61 12.05 -22.57
N TYR A 41 -8.24 12.58 -21.41
CA TYR A 41 -7.16 12.05 -20.57
C TYR A 41 -7.65 11.06 -19.51
N VAL A 42 -8.97 10.85 -19.41
CA VAL A 42 -9.56 9.86 -18.50
C VAL A 42 -9.73 8.55 -19.26
N GLY A 43 -8.92 7.56 -18.95
CA GLY A 43 -8.99 6.20 -19.48
C GLY A 43 -9.44 5.20 -18.42
N LYS A 44 -9.66 3.94 -18.82
CA LYS A 44 -10.08 2.87 -17.89
C LYS A 44 -9.08 2.61 -16.76
N ASN A 45 -7.80 2.89 -16.98
CA ASN A 45 -6.72 2.70 -16.02
C ASN A 45 -6.30 4.00 -15.32
N THR A 46 -7.05 5.09 -15.47
CA THR A 46 -6.82 6.36 -14.78
C THR A 46 -6.90 6.16 -13.28
N ARG A 47 -5.95 6.76 -12.56
CA ARG A 47 -5.84 6.72 -11.11
C ARG A 47 -6.30 8.05 -10.53
N TRP A 48 -7.04 7.96 -9.43
CA TRP A 48 -7.66 9.11 -8.79
C TRP A 48 -7.26 9.18 -7.34
N TRP A 49 -7.01 10.37 -6.81
CA TRP A 49 -6.63 10.58 -5.41
C TRP A 49 -7.14 11.90 -4.86
N HIS A 50 -7.18 11.97 -3.54
CA HIS A 50 -7.47 13.23 -2.87
C HIS A 50 -6.33 14.23 -3.10
N ALA A 51 -6.64 15.37 -3.72
CA ALA A 51 -5.70 16.48 -3.93
C ALA A 51 -5.77 17.47 -2.76
N SER A 52 -5.92 16.96 -1.54
CA SER A 52 -6.03 17.79 -0.35
C SER A 52 -4.67 18.06 0.25
N GLY A 53 -4.33 19.34 0.41
CA GLY A 53 -3.40 19.79 1.41
C GLY A 53 -1.91 19.59 1.17
N VAL A 54 -1.19 19.62 2.27
CA VAL A 54 0.24 19.39 2.40
C VAL A 54 0.44 17.91 2.70
N ASP A 55 1.02 17.17 1.78
CA ASP A 55 1.50 15.82 2.04
C ASP A 55 2.85 15.93 2.75
N VAL A 56 2.84 15.74 4.06
CA VAL A 56 4.03 15.74 4.90
C VAL A 56 4.40 14.30 5.19
N ARG A 57 5.50 13.83 4.60
CA ARG A 57 6.04 12.50 4.87
C ARG A 57 7.38 12.60 5.56
N LEU A 58 7.51 11.84 6.63
CA LEU A 58 8.78 11.60 7.30
C LEU A 58 9.18 10.16 6.98
N ASP A 59 10.08 9.99 6.03
CA ASP A 59 10.63 8.67 5.68
C ASP A 59 12.14 8.62 5.98
N SER A 60 12.76 7.48 5.71
CA SER A 60 14.20 7.27 5.88
C SER A 60 15.07 8.21 5.03
N SER A 61 14.49 8.88 4.01
CA SER A 61 15.16 9.87 3.16
C SER A 61 14.98 11.31 3.64
N GLY A 62 14.28 11.52 4.76
CA GLY A 62 14.09 12.82 5.39
C GLY A 62 12.66 13.34 5.36
N PHE A 63 12.54 14.64 5.61
CA PHE A 63 11.27 15.36 5.64
C PHE A 63 10.91 15.81 4.21
N LYS A 64 9.87 15.22 3.62
CA LYS A 64 9.35 15.62 2.32
C LYS A 64 8.02 16.34 2.49
N VAL A 65 7.92 17.54 1.96
CA VAL A 65 6.68 18.31 1.88
C VAL A 65 6.31 18.43 0.41
N ASN A 66 5.22 17.77 0.01
CA ASN A 66 4.64 17.94 -1.30
C ASN A 66 3.42 18.84 -1.20
N THR A 67 3.49 20.04 -1.78
CA THR A 67 2.35 20.94 -1.91
C THR A 67 1.79 20.84 -3.32
N GLN A 68 0.53 20.50 -3.44
CA GLN A 68 -0.13 20.36 -4.75
C GLN A 68 -0.40 21.74 -5.39
N SER A 69 -1.02 22.65 -4.66
CA SER A 69 -1.25 24.05 -5.05
C SER A 69 -1.83 24.80 -3.85
N LEU A 70 -1.62 26.10 -3.76
CA LEU A 70 -2.22 26.95 -2.72
C LEU A 70 -3.76 26.91 -2.73
N ALA A 71 -4.37 26.77 -3.91
CA ALA A 71 -5.82 26.62 -4.06
C ALA A 71 -6.30 25.25 -3.53
N ALA A 72 -5.56 24.17 -3.78
CA ALA A 72 -5.89 22.85 -3.27
C ALA A 72 -5.72 22.76 -1.75
N LEU A 73 -4.84 23.56 -1.15
CA LEU A 73 -4.67 23.67 0.30
C LEU A 73 -5.90 24.22 1.01
N LEU A 74 -6.63 25.15 0.38
CA LEU A 74 -7.75 25.85 0.98
C LEU A 74 -9.09 25.15 0.72
N VAL A 75 -9.27 24.52 -0.43
CA VAL A 75 -10.57 24.01 -0.90
C VAL A 75 -10.62 22.48 -0.94
N GLY A 76 -9.46 21.82 -0.90
CA GLY A 76 -9.37 20.39 -1.18
C GLY A 76 -9.61 20.12 -2.68
N GLY A 77 -9.79 18.87 -3.04
CA GLY A 77 -10.11 18.49 -4.41
C GLY A 77 -9.77 17.04 -4.72
N ILE A 78 -9.94 16.68 -5.98
CA ILE A 78 -9.60 15.37 -6.51
C ILE A 78 -8.61 15.58 -7.66
N ALA A 79 -7.60 14.75 -7.75
CA ALA A 79 -6.69 14.77 -8.90
C ALA A 79 -6.69 13.41 -9.58
N PHE A 80 -6.33 13.40 -10.85
CA PHE A 80 -6.18 12.18 -11.60
C PHE A 80 -4.98 12.20 -12.53
N GLU A 81 -4.50 11.02 -12.86
CA GLU A 81 -3.48 10.77 -13.86
C GLU A 81 -3.62 9.36 -14.45
N THR A 82 -3.29 9.23 -15.73
CA THR A 82 -3.17 7.91 -16.36
C THR A 82 -1.71 7.45 -16.25
N PRO A 83 -1.43 6.24 -15.70
CA PRO A 83 -0.09 5.71 -15.57
C PRO A 83 0.69 5.77 -16.88
N GLY A 84 1.97 6.16 -16.79
CA GLY A 84 2.82 6.37 -17.96
C GLY A 84 2.72 7.77 -18.56
N GLY A 85 1.89 8.67 -18.03
CA GLY A 85 1.83 10.10 -18.40
C GLY A 85 1.38 10.36 -19.84
N ARG A 86 0.86 9.36 -20.53
CA ARG A 86 0.39 9.43 -21.93
C ARG A 86 -1.13 9.50 -21.96
N LYS A 87 -1.64 10.00 -23.10
CA LYS A 87 -3.07 9.91 -23.39
C LYS A 87 -3.48 8.42 -23.41
N PRO A 88 -4.59 8.03 -22.76
CA PRO A 88 -5.06 6.65 -22.78
C PRO A 88 -5.41 6.22 -24.20
N GLU A 89 -5.22 4.93 -24.52
CA GLU A 89 -5.61 4.37 -25.82
C GLU A 89 -7.11 4.43 -26.05
N ALA A 90 -7.90 4.33 -24.97
CA ALA A 90 -9.34 4.45 -25.00
C ALA A 90 -9.81 5.35 -23.83
N VAL A 91 -10.65 6.32 -24.16
CA VAL A 91 -11.31 7.19 -23.18
C VAL A 91 -12.34 6.38 -22.41
N ALA A 92 -12.43 6.60 -21.10
CA ALA A 92 -13.44 5.98 -20.26
C ALA A 92 -14.84 6.48 -20.64
N ALA A 93 -15.82 5.58 -20.64
CA ALA A 93 -17.21 5.95 -20.84
C ALA A 93 -17.74 6.76 -19.65
N ALA A 94 -18.75 7.59 -19.90
CA ALA A 94 -19.46 8.28 -18.82
C ALA A 94 -20.05 7.24 -17.85
N GLY A 95 -19.95 7.52 -16.54
CA GLY A 95 -20.39 6.58 -15.49
C GLY A 95 -19.40 5.48 -15.17
N THR A 96 -18.17 5.51 -15.71
CA THR A 96 -17.13 4.56 -15.29
C THR A 96 -16.76 4.81 -13.82
N HIS A 97 -16.71 3.72 -13.04
CA HIS A 97 -16.33 3.77 -11.62
C HIS A 97 -14.80 3.63 -11.45
N PHE A 98 -14.26 4.44 -10.55
CA PHE A 98 -12.85 4.43 -10.19
C PHE A 98 -12.70 4.41 -8.67
N LEU A 99 -11.62 3.82 -8.18
CA LEU A 99 -11.23 3.95 -6.79
C LEU A 99 -10.54 5.29 -6.56
N LEU A 100 -10.90 5.95 -5.46
CA LEU A 100 -10.27 7.16 -4.99
C LEU A 100 -9.26 6.81 -3.88
N ALA A 101 -7.99 7.02 -4.14
CA ALA A 101 -6.92 6.81 -3.17
C ALA A 101 -6.74 8.02 -2.25
N GLU A 102 -6.13 7.80 -1.09
CA GLU A 102 -5.87 8.88 -0.12
C GLU A 102 -4.88 9.91 -0.67
N ASP A 103 -3.87 9.47 -1.41
CA ASP A 103 -2.84 10.34 -1.97
C ASP A 103 -2.33 9.86 -3.33
N GLN A 104 -1.54 10.69 -3.99
CA GLN A 104 -0.97 10.41 -5.31
C GLN A 104 -0.07 9.17 -5.32
N ALA A 105 0.74 8.97 -4.28
CA ALA A 105 1.66 7.85 -4.26
C ALA A 105 0.92 6.51 -4.11
N SER A 106 -0.15 6.48 -3.31
CA SER A 106 -1.03 5.32 -3.18
C SER A 106 -1.79 5.06 -4.48
N ALA A 107 -2.29 6.12 -5.15
CA ALA A 107 -2.99 5.99 -6.42
C ALA A 107 -2.11 5.44 -7.54
N LEU A 108 -0.87 5.93 -7.65
CA LEU A 108 0.06 5.58 -8.73
C LEU A 108 0.88 4.32 -8.43
N ARG A 109 0.77 3.77 -7.22
CA ARG A 109 1.38 2.48 -6.90
C ARG A 109 0.79 1.41 -7.82
N GLU A 110 1.63 0.58 -8.41
CA GLU A 110 1.15 -0.60 -9.14
C GLU A 110 0.34 -1.46 -8.16
N PRO A 111 -0.76 -2.10 -8.61
CA PRO A 111 -1.52 -3.01 -7.76
C PRO A 111 -0.59 -4.08 -7.20
N ASP A 112 -0.58 -4.21 -5.89
CA ASP A 112 0.33 -5.13 -5.19
C ASP A 112 -0.07 -6.61 -5.35
N GLY A 113 -1.18 -6.89 -6.05
CA GLY A 113 -1.76 -8.23 -6.14
C GLY A 113 -2.39 -8.67 -4.81
N GLU A 114 -2.65 -9.97 -4.69
CA GLU A 114 -3.13 -10.54 -3.44
C GLU A 114 -2.03 -10.57 -2.38
N ALA A 115 -2.38 -10.12 -1.18
CA ALA A 115 -1.49 -10.19 -0.03
C ALA A 115 -1.44 -11.63 0.52
N ILE A 116 -0.26 -12.08 0.90
CA ILE A 116 -0.10 -13.28 1.72
C ILE A 116 -0.04 -12.83 3.17
N THR A 117 -1.10 -13.09 3.93
CA THR A 117 -1.12 -12.81 5.37
C THR A 117 -0.37 -13.90 6.12
N SER A 118 0.53 -13.50 7.01
CA SER A 118 1.38 -14.39 7.80
C SER A 118 1.57 -13.86 9.21
N VAL A 119 1.97 -14.72 10.15
CA VAL A 119 2.24 -14.33 11.52
C VAL A 119 3.72 -14.54 11.86
N PHE A 120 4.36 -13.50 12.37
CA PHE A 120 5.70 -13.57 12.95
C PHE A 120 5.63 -13.56 14.47
N TYR A 121 6.51 -14.33 15.10
CA TYR A 121 6.68 -14.30 16.55
C TYR A 121 8.09 -13.82 16.88
N PHE A 122 8.17 -12.81 17.74
CA PHE A 122 9.44 -12.25 18.18
C PHE A 122 9.61 -12.46 19.70
N ASP A 123 10.83 -12.80 20.09
CA ASP A 123 11.18 -12.97 21.52
C ASP A 123 11.71 -11.69 22.15
N GLN A 124 11.84 -10.62 21.36
CA GLN A 124 12.32 -9.31 21.80
C GLN A 124 11.18 -8.28 21.85
N SER A 125 11.41 -7.16 22.54
CA SER A 125 10.43 -6.09 22.68
C SER A 125 9.97 -5.55 21.33
N LEU A 126 8.66 -5.44 21.14
CA LEU A 126 8.01 -4.82 19.97
C LEU A 126 7.78 -3.31 20.13
N ARG A 127 8.36 -2.69 21.17
CA ARG A 127 8.19 -1.24 21.41
C ARG A 127 8.74 -0.45 20.23
N GLY A 128 7.88 0.34 19.59
CA GLY A 128 8.20 1.08 18.37
C GLY A 128 7.75 0.41 17.07
N LEU A 129 7.25 -0.84 17.12
CA LEU A 129 6.57 -1.48 16.01
C LEU A 129 5.07 -1.17 16.08
N SER A 130 4.49 -0.70 14.98
CA SER A 130 3.07 -0.33 14.88
C SER A 130 2.45 -0.87 13.59
N PRO A 131 1.12 -0.99 13.50
CA PRO A 131 0.46 -1.20 12.23
C PRO A 131 0.90 -0.19 11.19
N GLY A 132 1.06 -0.63 9.93
CA GLY A 132 1.64 0.16 8.84
C GLY A 132 3.17 0.20 8.81
N ALA A 133 3.87 -0.38 9.79
CA ALA A 133 5.33 -0.47 9.74
C ALA A 133 5.77 -1.34 8.54
N PRO A 134 6.76 -0.90 7.74
CA PRO A 134 7.15 -1.62 6.53
C PRO A 134 7.85 -2.94 6.83
N ILE A 135 7.67 -3.88 5.91
CA ILE A 135 8.44 -5.12 5.83
C ILE A 135 9.36 -4.99 4.64
N ASP A 136 10.63 -4.93 4.91
CA ASP A 136 11.67 -4.64 3.92
C ASP A 136 12.50 -5.89 3.60
N PHE A 137 12.76 -6.12 2.33
CA PHE A 137 13.70 -7.13 1.86
C PHE A 137 14.81 -6.42 1.09
N ARG A 138 15.95 -6.23 1.72
CA ARG A 138 17.15 -5.63 1.12
C ARG A 138 16.90 -4.27 0.46
N GLY A 139 16.10 -3.41 1.09
CA GLY A 139 15.75 -2.07 0.59
C GLY A 139 14.47 -1.98 -0.21
N ILE A 140 13.78 -3.11 -0.45
CA ILE A 140 12.50 -3.17 -1.15
C ILE A 140 11.39 -3.46 -0.15
N VAL A 141 10.42 -2.57 -0.01
CA VAL A 141 9.26 -2.78 0.87
C VAL A 141 8.34 -3.82 0.23
N LEU A 142 8.31 -5.02 0.79
CA LEU A 142 7.48 -6.14 0.32
C LEU A 142 6.13 -6.24 1.00
N GLY A 143 5.92 -5.53 2.10
CA GLY A 143 4.70 -5.65 2.87
C GLY A 143 4.62 -4.66 4.01
N GLU A 144 3.64 -4.89 4.88
CA GLU A 144 3.41 -4.06 6.05
C GLU A 144 2.87 -4.87 7.23
N VAL A 145 3.08 -4.35 8.42
CA VAL A 145 2.49 -4.89 9.64
C VAL A 145 1.00 -4.54 9.66
N ARG A 146 0.14 -5.55 9.76
CA ARG A 146 -1.31 -5.39 9.91
C ARG A 146 -1.71 -5.15 11.37
N SER A 147 -1.18 -5.98 12.27
CA SER A 147 -1.47 -5.88 13.71
C SER A 147 -0.34 -6.44 14.56
N VAL A 148 -0.28 -5.93 15.80
CA VAL A 148 0.63 -6.40 16.84
C VAL A 148 -0.23 -6.83 18.02
N GLY A 149 -0.05 -8.06 18.49
CA GLY A 149 -0.83 -8.64 19.55
C GLY A 149 0.00 -9.19 20.71
N VAL A 150 -0.68 -9.66 21.74
CA VAL A 150 -0.11 -10.45 22.81
C VAL A 150 -1.00 -11.65 23.07
N GLU A 151 -0.41 -12.84 23.16
CA GLU A 151 -1.10 -14.09 23.43
C GLU A 151 -0.40 -14.83 24.57
N PHE A 152 -1.19 -15.48 25.43
CA PHE A 152 -0.65 -16.36 26.45
C PHE A 152 -0.57 -17.78 25.89
N ASP A 153 0.63 -18.37 25.88
CA ASP A 153 0.88 -19.77 25.54
C ASP A 153 0.75 -20.63 26.81
N PRO A 154 -0.35 -21.37 27.00
CA PRO A 154 -0.57 -22.14 28.20
C PRO A 154 0.38 -23.33 28.31
N ALA A 155 0.89 -23.87 27.20
CA ALA A 155 1.81 -25.01 27.19
C ALA A 155 3.20 -24.59 27.66
N ARG A 156 3.65 -23.42 27.28
CA ARG A 156 4.96 -22.87 27.67
C ARG A 156 4.89 -21.96 28.88
N LYS A 157 3.68 -21.62 29.35
CA LYS A 157 3.41 -20.66 30.44
C LYS A 157 4.11 -19.32 30.26
N THR A 158 4.13 -18.83 29.02
CA THR A 158 4.78 -17.56 28.63
C THR A 158 3.88 -16.76 27.72
N PHE A 159 4.16 -15.48 27.59
CA PHE A 159 3.51 -14.63 26.60
C PHE A 159 4.28 -14.68 25.29
N ARG A 160 3.54 -14.76 24.19
CA ARG A 160 4.05 -14.63 22.83
C ARG A 160 3.49 -13.36 22.22
N MET A 161 4.23 -12.76 21.32
CA MET A 161 3.84 -11.52 20.64
C MET A 161 3.66 -11.80 19.15
N PRO A 162 2.44 -12.20 18.72
CA PRO A 162 2.14 -12.37 17.31
C PRO A 162 2.11 -11.01 16.62
N VAL A 163 2.77 -10.94 15.47
CA VAL A 163 2.75 -9.82 14.54
C VAL A 163 2.16 -10.32 13.24
N THR A 164 0.92 -9.95 12.96
CA THR A 164 0.27 -10.26 11.68
C THR A 164 0.77 -9.30 10.63
N VAL A 165 1.14 -9.83 9.48
CA VAL A 165 1.72 -9.07 8.38
C VAL A 165 1.05 -9.41 7.06
N ASP A 166 1.01 -8.44 6.15
CA ASP A 166 0.61 -8.61 4.76
C ASP A 166 1.85 -8.48 3.87
N LEU A 167 2.13 -9.52 3.12
CA LEU A 167 3.24 -9.57 2.17
C LEU A 167 2.69 -9.56 0.74
N TYR A 168 3.29 -8.75 -0.12
CA TYR A 168 2.93 -8.60 -1.53
C TYR A 168 4.03 -9.16 -2.44
N PRO A 169 3.99 -10.45 -2.81
CA PRO A 169 5.03 -11.07 -3.65
C PRO A 169 5.19 -10.40 -5.02
N ALA A 170 4.13 -9.75 -5.52
CA ALA A 170 4.15 -9.00 -6.77
C ALA A 170 5.23 -7.90 -6.78
N ARG A 171 5.59 -7.35 -5.63
CA ARG A 171 6.65 -6.33 -5.48
C ARG A 171 8.06 -6.88 -5.75
N LEU A 172 8.25 -8.20 -5.80
CA LEU A 172 9.52 -8.84 -6.19
C LEU A 172 9.83 -8.75 -7.70
N GLY A 173 8.93 -8.15 -8.46
CA GLY A 173 9.12 -7.79 -9.85
C GLY A 173 8.63 -8.85 -10.85
N LYS A 174 8.54 -8.42 -12.11
CA LYS A 174 7.90 -9.19 -13.19
C LYS A 174 8.51 -10.57 -13.43
N ARG A 175 9.84 -10.73 -13.31
CA ARG A 175 10.49 -12.04 -13.47
C ARG A 175 10.07 -13.03 -12.39
N PHE A 176 9.92 -12.56 -11.17
CA PHE A 176 9.42 -13.38 -10.07
C PHE A 176 7.95 -13.75 -10.28
N GLN A 177 7.12 -12.80 -10.68
CA GLN A 177 5.72 -13.06 -11.03
C GLN A 177 5.58 -14.07 -12.18
N GLN A 178 6.40 -13.95 -13.23
CA GLN A 178 6.42 -14.93 -14.34
C GLN A 178 6.82 -16.32 -13.87
N ALA A 179 7.79 -16.42 -12.97
CA ALA A 179 8.19 -17.70 -12.38
C ALA A 179 7.08 -18.34 -11.55
N LEU A 180 6.30 -17.52 -10.82
CA LEU A 180 5.13 -17.99 -10.07
C LEU A 180 4.00 -18.44 -11.00
N ALA A 181 3.73 -17.69 -12.07
CA ALA A 181 2.70 -18.04 -13.04
C ALA A 181 3.03 -19.31 -13.83
N ALA A 182 4.31 -19.62 -14.01
CA ALA A 182 4.77 -20.84 -14.68
C ALA A 182 4.67 -22.10 -13.78
N ASP A 183 4.51 -21.94 -12.49
CA ASP A 183 4.42 -23.03 -11.50
C ASP A 183 3.29 -22.75 -10.49
N PRO A 184 2.02 -23.00 -10.89
CA PRO A 184 0.86 -22.69 -10.07
C PRO A 184 0.84 -23.42 -8.72
N ASP A 185 1.43 -24.60 -8.64
CA ASP A 185 1.53 -25.38 -7.38
C ASP A 185 2.48 -24.74 -6.36
N HIS A 186 3.20 -23.71 -6.79
CA HIS A 186 4.15 -22.95 -5.97
C HIS A 186 3.78 -21.47 -5.88
N ALA A 187 2.54 -21.12 -6.16
CA ALA A 187 2.01 -19.76 -5.99
C ALA A 187 1.47 -19.53 -4.56
N GLY A 188 1.29 -18.27 -4.21
CA GLY A 188 0.70 -17.91 -2.93
C GLY A 188 1.52 -18.38 -1.71
N PRO A 189 0.89 -18.97 -0.70
CA PRO A 189 1.54 -19.41 0.53
C PRO A 189 2.72 -20.38 0.34
N ALA A 190 2.66 -21.27 -0.65
CA ALA A 190 3.72 -22.24 -0.93
C ALA A 190 5.07 -21.60 -1.29
N VAL A 191 5.04 -20.42 -1.92
CA VAL A 191 6.26 -19.64 -2.18
C VAL A 191 6.92 -19.22 -0.88
N LEU A 192 6.12 -18.69 0.05
CA LEU A 192 6.63 -18.22 1.33
C LEU A 192 7.19 -19.38 2.15
N GLU A 193 6.51 -20.53 2.17
CA GLU A 193 7.00 -21.76 2.79
C GLU A 193 8.38 -22.18 2.26
N ARG A 194 8.56 -22.14 0.94
CA ARG A 194 9.83 -22.47 0.30
C ARG A 194 10.92 -21.44 0.65
N MET A 195 10.58 -20.15 0.72
CA MET A 195 11.53 -19.13 1.14
C MET A 195 11.94 -19.33 2.61
N VAL A 196 10.98 -19.62 3.48
CA VAL A 196 11.22 -19.91 4.90
C VAL A 196 12.07 -21.17 5.08
N SER A 197 11.83 -22.24 4.32
CA SER A 197 12.65 -23.46 4.34
C SER A 197 14.09 -23.23 3.88
N ARG A 198 14.31 -22.22 3.03
CA ARG A 198 15.65 -21.77 2.59
C ARG A 198 16.30 -20.77 3.53
N GLY A 199 15.66 -20.47 4.66
CA GLY A 199 16.21 -19.61 5.69
C GLY A 199 15.72 -18.17 5.66
N LEU A 200 14.62 -17.83 4.95
CA LEU A 200 14.03 -16.51 5.06
C LEU A 200 13.58 -16.27 6.51
N ARG A 201 14.02 -15.16 7.10
CA ARG A 201 13.69 -14.74 8.47
C ARG A 201 13.41 -13.26 8.53
N GLY A 202 12.57 -12.87 9.48
CA GLY A 202 12.31 -11.48 9.83
C GLY A 202 13.09 -11.05 11.07
N GLN A 203 13.71 -9.88 10.99
CA GLN A 203 14.40 -9.25 12.10
C GLN A 203 13.78 -7.88 12.36
N LEU A 204 13.60 -7.53 13.64
CA LEU A 204 13.26 -6.15 14.00
C LEU A 204 14.48 -5.27 13.88
N ARG A 205 14.35 -4.16 13.15
CA ARG A 205 15.39 -3.15 12.99
C ARG A 205 14.84 -1.76 13.25
N THR A 206 15.69 -0.86 13.72
CA THR A 206 15.33 0.54 13.93
C THR A 206 15.36 1.26 12.59
N GLY A 207 14.20 1.78 12.17
CA GLY A 207 14.06 2.58 10.95
C GLY A 207 14.38 4.05 11.19
N ASN A 208 14.10 4.53 12.40
CA ASN A 208 14.36 5.92 12.79
C ASN A 208 14.89 5.98 14.23
N LEU A 209 16.13 6.44 14.37
CA LEU A 209 16.80 6.52 15.66
C LEU A 209 16.21 7.59 16.60
N LEU A 210 15.60 8.64 16.06
CA LEU A 210 15.03 9.72 16.86
C LEU A 210 13.69 9.31 17.47
N THR A 211 12.85 8.61 16.70
CA THR A 211 11.51 8.20 17.15
C THR A 211 11.50 6.81 17.78
N GLY A 212 12.55 6.03 17.59
CA GLY A 212 12.60 4.61 18.00
C GLY A 212 11.70 3.71 17.17
N GLN A 213 11.22 4.18 16.02
CA GLN A 213 10.33 3.40 15.14
C GLN A 213 11.04 2.17 14.59
N LEU A 214 10.36 1.01 14.72
CA LEU A 214 10.84 -0.27 14.21
C LEU A 214 10.17 -0.63 12.89
N TYR A 215 10.88 -1.46 12.13
CA TYR A 215 10.38 -2.14 10.94
C TYR A 215 10.85 -3.60 10.93
N ILE A 216 10.27 -4.44 10.07
CA ILE A 216 10.70 -5.82 9.90
C ILE A 216 11.61 -5.91 8.68
N ALA A 217 12.86 -6.30 8.88
CA ALA A 217 13.79 -6.60 7.80
C ALA A 217 13.80 -8.10 7.51
N LEU A 218 13.50 -8.48 6.27
CA LEU A 218 13.61 -9.85 5.78
C LEU A 218 15.00 -10.08 5.18
N ASP A 219 15.59 -11.21 5.49
CA ASP A 219 16.79 -11.70 4.83
C ASP A 219 16.91 -13.22 4.95
N PHE A 220 17.84 -13.81 4.18
CA PHE A 220 18.11 -15.24 4.20
C PHE A 220 19.21 -15.58 5.18
N PHE A 221 18.89 -16.51 6.09
CA PHE A 221 19.79 -17.08 7.09
C PHE A 221 19.77 -18.62 6.96
N PRO A 222 20.53 -19.20 5.99
CA PRO A 222 20.44 -20.64 5.68
C PRO A 222 20.80 -21.55 6.84
N GLU A 223 21.64 -21.07 7.78
CA GLU A 223 22.07 -21.84 8.97
C GLU A 223 21.10 -21.72 10.15
N SER A 224 20.02 -20.93 10.01
CA SER A 224 19.01 -20.80 11.06
C SER A 224 18.23 -22.09 11.24
N PRO A 225 17.80 -22.42 12.49
CA PRO A 225 16.93 -23.57 12.73
C PRO A 225 15.69 -23.56 11.82
N SER A 226 15.26 -24.76 11.40
CA SER A 226 14.04 -24.89 10.63
C SER A 226 12.84 -24.40 11.45
N VAL A 227 11.97 -23.60 10.82
CA VAL A 227 10.72 -23.13 11.41
C VAL A 227 9.57 -23.50 10.50
N LYS A 228 8.40 -23.72 11.08
CA LYS A 228 7.15 -23.85 10.32
C LYS A 228 6.57 -22.47 10.09
N LEU A 229 6.00 -22.27 8.89
CA LEU A 229 5.23 -21.09 8.57
C LEU A 229 3.85 -21.23 9.21
N ASP A 230 3.42 -20.19 9.91
CA ASP A 230 2.06 -20.05 10.42
C ASP A 230 1.34 -19.05 9.49
N LEU A 231 0.35 -19.57 8.77
CA LEU A 231 -0.50 -18.80 7.86
C LEU A 231 -1.78 -18.46 8.62
N ALA A 232 -2.10 -17.17 8.67
CA ALA A 232 -3.29 -16.65 9.34
C ALA A 232 -4.55 -16.85 8.48
#